data_5ecae25a2b1b6fc9a29f838aacac9aab
#
_entry.id   5ecae25a2b1b6fc9a29f838aacac9aab
#
_cell.length_a   1.000
_cell.length_b   1.000
_cell.length_c   1.000
_cell.angle_alpha   90.00
_cell.angle_beta   90.00
_cell.angle_gamma   90.00
#
_symmetry.space_group_name_H-M   'P 1'
#
loop_
_entity.id
_entity.type
_entity.pdbx_description
1 polymer ?
#
loop_
_entity_poly.entity_id
_entity_poly.type
_entity_poly.pdbx_seq_one_letter_code
_entity_poly.pdbx_strand_id
1 'polypeptide(L)'
;MTTFCLLRQTNRFSRFAQVTVEVAASSWFDVEVTAVAVDKYRREAELGARWALRGLPAAARVAVTNLVVTEVDTSVGDVYEATARAVWQALRVEHPVPYVGFSDPGMVASWLKSMVGRRLEAVTEARYWCEGRREPDAESLLHAWLFFESAMPVGLHGRGDQLLLATENPYRSYDMDGYGETRVGPARRPDVLSGFIDARLTDGAVIVGQDVDEVCAGLVLRFENGDLVIGTLGDEWVLAVGPVPSAAAHYWAVQPFVHGG
;
A
#
# COMPACT_ATOMS: atom_id res chain seq x y z
N MET A 1 23.15 1.47 -16.30
CA MET A 1 23.14 1.09 -14.86
C MET A 1 22.73 2.31 -14.03
N THR A 2 21.73 2.19 -13.18
CA THR A 2 21.19 3.26 -12.33
C THR A 2 20.98 2.69 -10.92
N THR A 3 21.44 3.42 -9.90
CA THR A 3 21.28 3.02 -8.50
C THR A 3 20.39 4.02 -7.78
N PHE A 4 19.37 3.53 -7.09
CA PHE A 4 18.55 4.31 -6.19
C PHE A 4 18.74 3.81 -4.75
N CYS A 5 18.87 4.75 -3.83
CA CYS A 5 18.96 4.46 -2.40
C CYS A 5 17.76 5.08 -1.69
N LEU A 6 16.86 4.23 -1.20
CA LEU A 6 15.84 4.62 -0.27
C LEU A 6 16.49 4.74 1.11
N LEU A 7 16.60 5.96 1.61
CA LEU A 7 17.09 6.25 2.94
C LEU A 7 16.17 7.29 3.58
N ARG A 8 15.35 6.85 4.51
CA ARG A 8 14.50 7.73 5.31
C ARG A 8 14.70 7.38 6.77
N GLN A 9 15.11 8.35 7.55
CA GLN A 9 15.30 8.19 8.97
C GLN A 9 14.51 9.25 9.73
N THR A 10 13.78 8.82 10.73
CA THR A 10 13.12 9.66 11.72
C THR A 10 13.63 9.30 13.11
N ASN A 11 13.23 10.03 14.13
CA ASN A 11 13.60 9.71 15.52
C ASN A 11 13.07 8.33 16.00
N ARG A 12 12.14 7.73 15.26
CA ARG A 12 11.48 6.47 15.64
C ARG A 12 11.64 5.35 14.62
N PHE A 13 11.91 5.66 13.36
CA PHE A 13 11.90 4.70 12.26
C PHE A 13 13.03 4.98 11.28
N SER A 14 13.59 3.91 10.73
CA SER A 14 14.44 3.98 9.55
C SER A 14 13.88 3.07 8.45
N ARG A 15 14.11 3.49 7.21
CA ARG A 15 13.83 2.73 6.00
C ARG A 15 15.07 2.73 5.15
N PHE A 16 15.52 1.57 4.74
CA PHE A 16 16.69 1.43 3.90
C PHE A 16 16.50 0.32 2.86
N ALA A 17 16.72 0.66 1.60
CA ALA A 17 16.98 -0.29 0.52
C ALA A 17 17.79 0.40 -0.57
N GLN A 18 18.84 -0.24 -1.06
CA GLN A 18 19.57 0.25 -2.22
C GLN A 18 19.45 -0.76 -3.35
N VAL A 19 19.00 -0.29 -4.51
CA VAL A 19 18.75 -1.13 -5.68
C VAL A 19 19.48 -0.56 -6.88
N THR A 20 20.17 -1.43 -7.63
CA THR A 20 20.78 -1.09 -8.90
C THR A 20 20.07 -1.83 -10.02
N VAL A 21 19.69 -1.09 -11.06
CA VAL A 21 19.03 -1.63 -12.25
C VAL A 21 19.79 -1.29 -13.52
N GLU A 22 19.67 -2.19 -14.49
CA GLU A 22 20.01 -1.95 -15.89
C GLU A 22 18.71 -1.99 -16.70
N VAL A 23 18.48 -0.98 -17.53
CA VAL A 23 17.30 -0.88 -18.36
C VAL A 23 17.72 -0.80 -19.82
N ALA A 24 17.12 -1.62 -20.65
CA ALA A 24 17.34 -1.66 -22.10
C ALA A 24 16.01 -1.61 -22.85
N ALA A 25 16.00 -0.98 -24.01
CA ALA A 25 14.85 -1.04 -24.92
C ALA A 25 14.59 -2.49 -25.33
N SER A 26 13.31 -2.86 -25.42
CA SER A 26 12.86 -4.21 -25.77
C SER A 26 11.56 -4.15 -26.57
N SER A 27 11.19 -5.22 -27.22
CA SER A 27 9.89 -5.38 -27.88
C SER A 27 8.79 -5.86 -26.93
N TRP A 28 9.13 -6.29 -25.72
CA TRP A 28 8.20 -6.70 -24.67
C TRP A 28 8.72 -6.26 -23.30
N PHE A 29 7.84 -6.19 -22.32
CA PHE A 29 8.22 -5.96 -20.93
C PHE A 29 8.80 -7.23 -20.33
N ASP A 30 10.01 -7.14 -19.79
CA ASP A 30 10.70 -8.24 -19.14
C ASP A 30 11.42 -7.75 -17.88
N VAL A 31 11.37 -8.55 -16.83
CA VAL A 31 12.01 -8.25 -15.54
C VAL A 31 12.81 -9.46 -15.09
N GLU A 32 14.10 -9.26 -14.87
CA GLU A 32 15.02 -10.27 -14.36
C GLU A 32 15.68 -9.76 -13.08
N VAL A 33 15.72 -10.57 -12.04
CA VAL A 33 16.43 -10.25 -10.79
C VAL A 33 17.64 -11.17 -10.67
N THR A 34 18.81 -10.65 -11.02
CA THR A 34 20.10 -11.37 -10.95
C THR A 34 20.84 -11.10 -9.65
N ALA A 35 20.41 -10.08 -8.89
CA ALA A 35 20.96 -9.76 -7.57
C ALA A 35 20.86 -10.96 -6.61
N VAL A 36 21.93 -11.18 -5.85
CA VAL A 36 21.92 -12.18 -4.76
C VAL A 36 21.13 -11.60 -3.61
N ALA A 37 19.95 -12.17 -3.32
CA ALA A 37 19.08 -11.73 -2.25
C ALA A 37 18.22 -12.91 -1.75
N VAL A 38 17.68 -12.79 -0.53
CA VAL A 38 16.66 -13.73 -0.03
C VAL A 38 15.37 -13.58 -0.83
N ASP A 39 14.60 -14.65 -0.94
CA ASP A 39 13.46 -14.74 -1.87
C ASP A 39 12.42 -13.62 -1.70
N LYS A 40 12.12 -13.22 -0.46
CA LYS A 40 11.16 -12.12 -0.20
C LYS A 40 11.59 -10.82 -0.88
N TYR A 41 12.86 -10.44 -0.79
CA TYR A 41 13.38 -9.21 -1.39
C TYR A 41 13.53 -9.32 -2.91
N ARG A 42 13.83 -10.51 -3.41
CA ARG A 42 13.84 -10.79 -4.85
C ARG A 42 12.44 -10.57 -5.42
N ARG A 43 11.39 -11.10 -4.75
CA ARG A 43 10.00 -10.90 -5.17
C ARG A 43 9.59 -9.44 -5.10
N GLU A 44 9.92 -8.72 -4.02
CA GLU A 44 9.64 -7.29 -3.92
C GLU A 44 10.29 -6.48 -5.06
N ALA A 45 11.55 -6.80 -5.40
CA ALA A 45 12.27 -6.15 -6.50
C ALA A 45 11.59 -6.43 -7.86
N GLU A 46 11.21 -7.68 -8.12
CA GLU A 46 10.49 -8.05 -9.34
C GLU A 46 9.16 -7.29 -9.45
N LEU A 47 8.35 -7.31 -8.41
CA LEU A 47 7.05 -6.65 -8.37
C LEU A 47 7.18 -5.13 -8.50
N GLY A 48 8.16 -4.51 -7.84
CA GLY A 48 8.44 -3.08 -7.95
C GLY A 48 8.87 -2.66 -9.36
N ALA A 49 9.70 -3.48 -10.02
CA ALA A 49 10.07 -3.24 -11.42
C ALA A 49 8.87 -3.38 -12.36
N ARG A 50 8.06 -4.44 -12.20
CA ARG A 50 6.83 -4.64 -12.99
C ARG A 50 5.85 -3.49 -12.80
N TRP A 51 5.68 -3.02 -11.58
CA TRP A 51 4.81 -1.88 -11.29
C TRP A 51 5.29 -0.60 -11.96
N ALA A 52 6.60 -0.34 -11.93
CA ALA A 52 7.20 0.83 -12.58
C ALA A 52 7.06 0.84 -14.10
N LEU A 53 6.95 -0.34 -14.72
CA LEU A 53 6.76 -0.48 -16.17
C LEU A 53 5.29 -0.34 -16.60
N ARG A 54 4.34 -0.43 -15.66
CA ARG A 54 2.91 -0.30 -16.00
C ARG A 54 2.58 1.08 -16.56
N GLY A 55 1.86 1.10 -17.68
CA GLY A 55 1.41 2.35 -18.30
C GLY A 55 2.51 3.09 -19.07
N LEU A 56 3.70 2.53 -19.23
CA LEU A 56 4.73 3.12 -20.08
C LEU A 56 4.39 2.90 -21.56
N PRO A 57 4.66 3.91 -22.43
CA PRO A 57 4.33 3.81 -23.85
C PRO A 57 5.27 2.89 -24.64
N ALA A 58 6.44 2.55 -24.08
CA ALA A 58 7.46 1.72 -24.72
C ALA A 58 7.87 0.57 -23.81
N ALA A 59 8.01 -0.61 -24.39
CA ALA A 59 8.46 -1.79 -23.68
C ALA A 59 9.97 -1.69 -23.34
N ALA A 60 10.32 -2.21 -22.18
CA ALA A 60 11.68 -2.23 -21.68
C ALA A 60 11.97 -3.57 -20.96
N ARG A 61 13.23 -3.98 -21.04
CA ARG A 61 13.80 -5.04 -20.19
C ARG A 61 14.49 -4.39 -19.01
N VAL A 62 14.19 -4.87 -17.81
CA VAL A 62 14.81 -4.42 -16.56
C VAL A 62 15.56 -5.59 -15.95
N ALA A 63 16.85 -5.41 -15.66
CA ALA A 63 17.65 -6.32 -14.86
C ALA A 63 17.97 -5.66 -13.52
N VAL A 64 17.54 -6.26 -12.41
CA VAL A 64 17.96 -5.85 -11.06
C VAL A 64 19.26 -6.58 -10.75
N THR A 65 20.38 -5.84 -10.76
CA THR A 65 21.73 -6.42 -10.72
C THR A 65 22.36 -6.37 -9.33
N ASN A 66 21.92 -5.45 -8.47
CA ASN A 66 22.41 -5.38 -7.10
C ASN A 66 21.29 -4.95 -6.15
N LEU A 67 21.31 -5.51 -4.94
CA LEU A 67 20.36 -5.25 -3.88
C LEU A 67 21.07 -5.24 -2.54
N VAL A 68 21.00 -4.10 -1.83
CA VAL A 68 21.56 -3.96 -0.48
C VAL A 68 20.39 -3.66 0.48
N VAL A 69 20.26 -4.49 1.49
CA VAL A 69 19.24 -4.42 2.53
C VAL A 69 19.88 -4.63 3.90
N THR A 70 19.19 -4.20 4.95
CA THR A 70 19.57 -4.50 6.34
C THR A 70 18.41 -5.19 7.05
N GLU A 71 18.70 -6.05 8.01
CA GLU A 71 17.65 -6.74 8.76
C GLU A 71 16.83 -5.81 9.65
N VAL A 72 17.44 -4.71 10.08
CA VAL A 72 16.84 -3.77 11.05
C VAL A 72 16.05 -2.67 10.35
N ASP A 73 16.57 -2.15 9.23
CA ASP A 73 16.04 -0.94 8.61
C ASP A 73 15.25 -1.20 7.32
N THR A 74 15.20 -2.46 6.84
CA THR A 74 14.45 -2.81 5.63
C THR A 74 13.13 -3.48 5.99
N SER A 75 12.05 -2.73 5.77
CA SER A 75 10.67 -3.18 5.98
C SER A 75 10.03 -3.68 4.68
N VAL A 76 8.85 -4.31 4.79
CA VAL A 76 8.04 -4.73 3.63
C VAL A 76 7.70 -3.51 2.78
N GLY A 77 7.94 -3.61 1.48
CA GLY A 77 7.71 -2.54 0.50
C GLY A 77 8.89 -1.60 0.27
N ASP A 78 9.97 -1.66 1.07
CA ASP A 78 11.12 -0.78 0.88
C ASP A 78 11.91 -1.14 -0.39
N VAL A 79 12.14 -2.42 -0.63
CA VAL A 79 12.78 -2.90 -1.85
C VAL A 79 11.89 -2.67 -3.06
N TYR A 80 10.59 -2.88 -2.92
CA TYR A 80 9.61 -2.57 -3.95
C TYR A 80 9.67 -1.10 -4.37
N GLU A 81 9.60 -0.16 -3.41
CA GLU A 81 9.69 1.28 -3.69
C GLU A 81 11.05 1.65 -4.31
N ALA A 82 12.14 1.18 -3.72
CA ALA A 82 13.48 1.48 -4.22
C ALA A 82 13.68 1.01 -5.67
N THR A 83 13.17 -0.18 -6.00
CA THR A 83 13.26 -0.73 -7.36
C THR A 83 12.42 0.07 -8.34
N ALA A 84 11.16 0.40 -8.00
CA ALA A 84 10.32 1.19 -8.87
C ALA A 84 10.95 2.56 -9.19
N ARG A 85 11.49 3.23 -8.17
CA ARG A 85 12.17 4.52 -8.34
C ARG A 85 13.46 4.40 -9.15
N ALA A 86 14.25 3.34 -8.98
CA ALA A 86 15.45 3.08 -9.78
C ALA A 86 15.10 2.92 -11.28
N VAL A 87 14.02 2.19 -11.58
CA VAL A 87 13.54 1.98 -12.96
C VAL A 87 13.11 3.32 -13.58
N TRP A 88 12.28 4.11 -12.89
CA TRP A 88 11.86 5.43 -13.41
C TRP A 88 13.04 6.36 -13.63
N GLN A 89 13.98 6.40 -12.70
CA GLN A 89 15.20 7.20 -12.85
C GLN A 89 16.03 6.77 -14.06
N ALA A 90 16.17 5.44 -14.29
CA ALA A 90 16.88 4.90 -15.44
C ALA A 90 16.20 5.26 -16.75
N LEU A 91 14.87 5.23 -16.78
CA LEU A 91 14.06 5.59 -17.95
C LEU A 91 13.89 7.10 -18.13
N ARG A 92 14.28 7.92 -17.15
CA ARG A 92 14.07 9.38 -17.11
C ARG A 92 12.60 9.74 -17.26
N VAL A 93 11.73 8.94 -16.69
CA VAL A 93 10.28 9.15 -16.70
C VAL A 93 9.90 9.87 -15.40
N GLU A 94 9.21 10.98 -15.55
CA GLU A 94 8.52 11.62 -14.44
C GLU A 94 7.30 10.76 -14.09
N HIS A 95 7.28 10.25 -12.87
CA HIS A 95 6.24 9.28 -12.54
C HIS A 95 4.95 9.97 -12.06
N PRO A 96 3.80 9.48 -12.54
CA PRO A 96 2.55 10.24 -12.45
C PRO A 96 1.88 10.16 -11.07
N VAL A 97 2.39 9.33 -10.15
CA VAL A 97 1.79 9.18 -8.82
C VAL A 97 2.78 9.57 -7.72
N PRO A 98 2.32 10.25 -6.67
CA PRO A 98 3.19 10.75 -5.59
C PRO A 98 3.70 9.63 -4.66
N TYR A 99 3.10 8.45 -4.69
CA TYR A 99 3.41 7.30 -3.84
C TYR A 99 3.75 6.07 -4.67
N VAL A 100 4.45 5.13 -4.05
CA VAL A 100 4.67 3.79 -4.58
C VAL A 100 3.97 2.80 -3.65
N GLY A 101 2.90 2.18 -4.15
CA GLY A 101 2.09 1.26 -3.36
C GLY A 101 2.12 -0.16 -3.93
N PHE A 102 1.99 -1.15 -3.06
CA PHE A 102 1.89 -2.56 -3.42
C PHE A 102 0.51 -3.13 -3.09
N SER A 103 0.05 -4.06 -3.92
CA SER A 103 -1.21 -4.80 -3.76
C SER A 103 -1.03 -6.31 -3.95
N ASP A 104 0.20 -6.80 -4.05
CA ASP A 104 0.47 -8.25 -4.06
C ASP A 104 0.00 -8.87 -2.74
N PRO A 105 -0.89 -9.88 -2.75
CA PRO A 105 -1.48 -10.45 -1.54
C PRO A 105 -0.44 -10.98 -0.56
N GLY A 106 0.67 -11.56 -1.06
CA GLY A 106 1.74 -12.07 -0.21
C GLY A 106 2.52 -10.95 0.49
N MET A 107 2.78 -9.82 -0.20
CA MET A 107 3.38 -8.63 0.42
C MET A 107 2.45 -8.01 1.44
N VAL A 108 1.16 -7.86 1.11
CA VAL A 108 0.14 -7.32 2.02
C VAL A 108 0.00 -8.20 3.26
N ALA A 109 -0.06 -9.53 3.09
CA ALA A 109 -0.10 -10.47 4.21
C ALA A 109 1.15 -10.35 5.10
N SER A 110 2.33 -10.21 4.51
CA SER A 110 3.60 -10.03 5.24
C SER A 110 3.61 -8.73 6.03
N TRP A 111 3.15 -7.63 5.43
CA TRP A 111 2.98 -6.36 6.13
C TRP A 111 1.99 -6.49 7.28
N LEU A 112 0.80 -7.02 7.03
CA LEU A 112 -0.25 -7.17 8.03
C LEU A 112 0.22 -8.05 9.20
N LYS A 113 0.92 -9.15 8.91
CA LYS A 113 1.53 -10.02 9.94
C LYS A 113 2.51 -9.25 10.83
N SER A 114 3.27 -8.32 10.27
CA SER A 114 4.20 -7.48 11.05
C SER A 114 3.50 -6.45 11.94
N MET A 115 2.21 -6.18 11.70
CA MET A 115 1.40 -5.27 12.51
C MET A 115 0.63 -5.97 13.63
N VAL A 116 0.48 -7.30 13.57
CA VAL A 116 -0.17 -8.08 14.65
C VAL A 116 0.55 -7.87 15.98
N GLY A 117 -0.24 -7.66 17.03
CA GLY A 117 0.24 -7.33 18.37
C GLY A 117 0.46 -5.84 18.61
N ARG A 118 0.44 -5.00 17.58
CA ARG A 118 0.61 -3.55 17.71
C ARG A 118 -0.72 -2.82 17.95
N ARG A 119 -0.65 -1.69 18.61
CA ARG A 119 -1.78 -0.79 18.83
C ARG A 119 -1.91 0.14 17.63
N LEU A 120 -3.13 0.43 17.19
CA LEU A 120 -3.44 1.48 16.23
C LEU A 120 -3.50 2.82 16.99
N GLU A 121 -2.42 3.60 16.95
CA GLU A 121 -2.29 4.84 17.72
C GLU A 121 -3.10 6.00 17.12
N ALA A 122 -3.24 6.02 15.80
CA ALA A 122 -3.99 7.07 15.10
C ALA A 122 -4.43 6.60 13.71
N VAL A 123 -5.46 7.25 13.20
CA VAL A 123 -5.86 7.20 11.79
C VAL A 123 -5.99 8.63 11.27
N THR A 124 -5.39 8.89 10.11
CA THR A 124 -5.63 10.12 9.35
C THR A 124 -6.42 9.77 8.11
N GLU A 125 -7.37 10.59 7.74
CA GLU A 125 -8.24 10.39 6.57
C GLU A 125 -8.13 11.60 5.64
N ALA A 126 -8.12 11.35 4.35
CA ALA A 126 -8.40 12.34 3.33
C ALA A 126 -9.84 12.17 2.87
N ARG A 127 -10.62 13.22 3.00
CA ARG A 127 -12.05 13.20 2.71
C ARG A 127 -12.43 14.25 1.69
N TYR A 128 -13.31 13.88 0.77
CA TYR A 128 -13.90 14.80 -0.19
C TYR A 128 -14.98 15.66 0.47
N TRP A 129 -14.94 16.95 0.17
CA TRP A 129 -15.92 17.95 0.63
C TRP A 129 -16.38 18.79 -0.54
N CYS A 130 -17.69 18.98 -0.67
CA CYS A 130 -18.30 19.85 -1.65
C CYS A 130 -19.22 20.87 -0.94
N GLU A 131 -19.07 22.14 -1.20
CA GLU A 131 -19.87 23.22 -0.60
C GLU A 131 -19.91 23.17 0.95
N GLY A 132 -18.79 22.79 1.58
CA GLY A 132 -18.67 22.67 3.03
C GLY A 132 -19.35 21.46 3.64
N ARG A 133 -19.83 20.51 2.83
CA ARG A 133 -20.48 19.26 3.24
C ARG A 133 -19.69 18.06 2.72
N ARG A 134 -19.80 16.94 3.41
CA ARG A 134 -19.28 15.65 2.96
C ARG A 134 -20.32 14.57 3.12
N GLU A 135 -20.25 13.56 2.28
CA GLU A 135 -21.01 12.34 2.45
C GLU A 135 -20.47 11.50 3.63
N PRO A 136 -21.33 10.67 4.24
CA PRO A 136 -20.93 9.87 5.39
C PRO A 136 -19.89 8.81 5.01
N ASP A 137 -19.02 8.56 5.96
CA ASP A 137 -18.07 7.46 6.04
C ASP A 137 -17.36 7.09 4.70
N ALA A 138 -17.65 5.90 4.14
CA ALA A 138 -16.99 5.37 2.94
C ALA A 138 -17.15 6.29 1.72
N GLU A 139 -18.32 6.89 1.54
CA GLU A 139 -18.66 7.68 0.34
C GLU A 139 -17.83 8.95 0.16
N SER A 140 -17.28 9.51 1.23
CA SER A 140 -16.38 10.67 1.15
C SER A 140 -14.90 10.32 1.32
N LEU A 141 -14.58 9.07 1.64
CA LEU A 141 -13.19 8.65 1.85
C LEU A 141 -12.44 8.63 0.54
N LEU A 142 -11.29 9.31 0.49
CA LEU A 142 -10.37 9.26 -0.63
C LEU A 142 -9.17 8.37 -0.30
N HIS A 143 -8.54 8.61 0.85
CA HIS A 143 -7.41 7.83 1.35
C HIS A 143 -7.45 7.75 2.87
N ALA A 144 -6.78 6.74 3.44
CA ALA A 144 -6.56 6.63 4.88
C ALA A 144 -5.11 6.29 5.18
N TRP A 145 -4.61 6.75 6.32
CA TRP A 145 -3.28 6.38 6.85
C TRP A 145 -3.45 5.80 8.24
N LEU A 146 -2.92 4.60 8.41
CA LEU A 146 -2.91 3.89 9.67
C LEU A 146 -1.54 4.08 10.36
N PHE A 147 -1.57 4.49 11.62
CA PHE A 147 -0.39 4.70 12.44
C PHE A 147 -0.37 3.63 13.53
N PHE A 148 0.39 2.58 13.31
CA PHE A 148 0.59 1.53 14.31
C PHE A 148 1.77 1.86 15.22
N GLU A 149 1.68 1.42 16.49
CA GLU A 149 2.74 1.52 17.49
C GLU A 149 4.07 1.00 16.94
N SER A 150 5.12 1.82 17.04
CA SER A 150 6.45 1.45 16.57
C SER A 150 6.51 0.96 15.11
N ALA A 151 5.69 1.54 14.21
CA ALA A 151 5.71 1.28 12.78
C ALA A 151 5.64 2.58 11.97
N MET A 152 6.13 2.53 10.72
CA MET A 152 5.91 3.64 9.79
C MET A 152 4.42 3.72 9.43
N PRO A 153 3.90 4.93 9.17
CA PRO A 153 2.56 5.08 8.66
C PRO A 153 2.38 4.34 7.33
N VAL A 154 1.24 3.68 7.17
CA VAL A 154 0.86 3.08 5.90
C VAL A 154 -0.35 3.80 5.34
N GLY A 155 -0.22 4.31 4.12
CA GLY A 155 -1.31 4.85 3.33
C GLY A 155 -2.08 3.73 2.65
N LEU A 156 -3.40 3.83 2.67
CA LEU A 156 -4.34 2.97 1.97
C LEU A 156 -4.95 3.77 0.83
N HIS A 157 -4.80 3.28 -0.40
CA HIS A 157 -5.25 3.93 -1.63
C HIS A 157 -6.13 2.98 -2.43
N GLY A 158 -7.35 3.39 -2.72
CA GLY A 158 -8.24 2.68 -3.64
C GLY A 158 -7.89 2.98 -5.10
N ARG A 159 -7.88 1.95 -5.95
CA ARG A 159 -7.76 2.09 -7.40
C ARG A 159 -8.52 0.97 -8.08
N GLY A 160 -9.72 1.27 -8.57
CA GLY A 160 -10.63 0.24 -9.04
C GLY A 160 -10.95 -0.76 -7.93
N ASP A 161 -10.75 -2.03 -8.21
CA ASP A 161 -10.91 -3.11 -7.24
C ASP A 161 -9.62 -3.43 -6.45
N GLN A 162 -8.61 -2.56 -6.51
CA GLN A 162 -7.34 -2.77 -5.84
C GLN A 162 -7.17 -1.86 -4.63
N LEU A 163 -6.82 -2.44 -3.49
CA LEU A 163 -6.29 -1.73 -2.35
C LEU A 163 -4.76 -1.73 -2.42
N LEU A 164 -4.18 -0.55 -2.52
CA LEU A 164 -2.73 -0.32 -2.53
C LEU A 164 -2.27 0.13 -1.16
N LEU A 165 -1.20 -0.47 -0.67
CA LEU A 165 -0.52 -0.06 0.56
C LEU A 165 0.77 0.67 0.22
N ALA A 166 0.95 1.88 0.79
CA ALA A 166 2.16 2.67 0.60
C ALA A 166 2.73 3.14 1.94
N THR A 167 4.02 2.96 2.18
CA THR A 167 4.67 3.50 3.37
C THR A 167 4.97 4.98 3.17
N GLU A 168 4.08 5.83 3.64
CA GLU A 168 4.14 7.27 3.43
C GLU A 168 3.46 8.05 4.56
N ASN A 169 3.72 9.36 4.61
CA ASN A 169 2.97 10.28 5.47
C ASN A 169 1.76 10.85 4.73
N PRO A 170 0.69 11.27 5.44
CA PRO A 170 -0.42 11.99 4.86
C PRO A 170 0.05 13.24 4.11
N TYR A 171 -0.55 13.48 2.96
CA TYR A 171 -0.39 14.75 2.26
C TYR A 171 -1.24 15.85 2.93
N ARG A 172 -1.11 17.08 2.46
CA ARG A 172 -1.87 18.22 2.99
C ARG A 172 -3.23 18.32 2.31
N SER A 173 -4.21 18.91 3.01
CA SER A 173 -5.47 19.33 2.40
C SER A 173 -5.22 20.24 1.21
N TYR A 174 -6.05 20.13 0.18
CA TYR A 174 -5.96 20.95 -1.01
C TYR A 174 -7.34 21.24 -1.60
N ASP A 175 -7.46 22.38 -2.28
CA ASP A 175 -8.61 22.79 -3.05
C ASP A 175 -8.55 22.17 -4.46
N MET A 176 -9.69 21.76 -5.00
CA MET A 176 -9.84 21.21 -6.34
C MET A 176 -10.54 22.17 -7.30
N ASP A 177 -10.38 23.49 -7.08
CA ASP A 177 -10.81 24.56 -8.00
C ASP A 177 -12.27 24.41 -8.49
N GLY A 178 -13.24 24.54 -7.61
CA GLY A 178 -14.67 24.49 -7.96
C GLY A 178 -15.26 23.07 -8.06
N TYR A 179 -14.42 22.04 -7.96
CA TYR A 179 -14.86 20.65 -7.81
C TYR A 179 -14.90 20.21 -6.34
N GLY A 180 -14.76 21.14 -5.38
CA GLY A 180 -14.71 20.86 -3.97
C GLY A 180 -13.29 20.87 -3.40
N GLU A 181 -13.10 20.26 -2.26
CA GLU A 181 -11.81 20.23 -1.57
C GLU A 181 -11.54 18.86 -0.95
N THR A 182 -10.27 18.53 -0.84
CA THR A 182 -9.80 17.40 -0.04
C THR A 182 -9.34 17.90 1.32
N ARG A 183 -10.01 17.48 2.37
CA ARG A 183 -9.58 17.75 3.75
C ARG A 183 -8.88 16.54 4.33
N VAL A 184 -7.68 16.76 4.84
CA VAL A 184 -6.86 15.73 5.49
C VAL A 184 -6.75 16.03 6.96
N GLY A 185 -7.11 15.06 7.79
CA GLY A 185 -7.10 15.22 9.24
C GLY A 185 -7.34 13.91 9.99
N PRO A 186 -7.26 13.93 11.32
CA PRO A 186 -7.48 12.75 12.12
C PRO A 186 -8.92 12.23 11.97
N ALA A 187 -9.06 10.90 11.88
CA ALA A 187 -10.37 10.24 11.92
C ALA A 187 -11.12 10.61 13.19
N ARG A 188 -12.42 10.89 13.07
CA ARG A 188 -13.27 11.32 14.17
C ARG A 188 -14.61 10.59 14.13
N ARG A 189 -15.20 10.36 15.29
CA ARG A 189 -16.59 9.85 15.36
C ARG A 189 -17.53 10.79 14.58
N PRO A 190 -18.49 10.25 13.85
CA PRO A 190 -18.95 8.84 13.83
C PRO A 190 -18.23 7.94 12.81
N ASP A 191 -17.17 8.40 12.12
CA ASP A 191 -16.50 7.62 11.08
C ASP A 191 -15.97 6.29 11.62
N VAL A 192 -16.15 5.21 10.86
CA VAL A 192 -15.87 3.82 11.24
C VAL A 192 -14.44 3.64 11.71
N LEU A 193 -13.46 4.20 10.98
CA LEU A 193 -12.04 4.01 11.29
C LEU A 193 -11.66 4.57 12.67
N SER A 194 -12.35 5.62 13.14
CA SER A 194 -12.09 6.21 14.45
C SER A 194 -12.40 5.27 15.62
N GLY A 195 -13.27 4.30 15.41
CA GLY A 195 -13.68 3.31 16.42
C GLY A 195 -12.59 2.32 16.82
N PHE A 196 -11.53 2.23 16.02
CA PHE A 196 -10.43 1.28 16.23
C PHE A 196 -9.14 1.93 16.74
N ILE A 197 -9.13 3.26 16.89
CA ILE A 197 -7.99 3.97 17.51
C ILE A 197 -7.84 3.48 18.96
N ASP A 198 -6.61 3.30 19.40
CA ASP A 198 -6.18 2.74 20.66
C ASP A 198 -6.38 1.22 20.82
N ALA A 199 -7.04 0.54 19.88
CA ALA A 199 -7.20 -0.91 19.90
C ALA A 199 -5.93 -1.63 19.38
N ARG A 200 -5.67 -2.82 19.91
CA ARG A 200 -4.57 -3.69 19.48
C ARG A 200 -5.05 -4.61 18.37
N LEU A 201 -4.25 -4.70 17.30
CA LEU A 201 -4.49 -5.66 16.22
C LEU A 201 -4.09 -7.07 16.71
N THR A 202 -5.03 -7.99 16.73
CA THR A 202 -4.84 -9.36 17.23
C THR A 202 -4.61 -10.36 16.11
N ASP A 203 -5.20 -10.12 14.94
CA ASP A 203 -5.12 -10.98 13.76
C ASP A 203 -5.58 -10.20 12.51
N GLY A 204 -5.60 -10.83 11.34
CA GLY A 204 -6.15 -10.25 10.13
C GLY A 204 -6.23 -11.23 8.97
N ALA A 205 -6.73 -10.74 7.86
CA ALA A 205 -6.78 -11.47 6.60
C ALA A 205 -6.68 -10.52 5.42
N VAL A 206 -6.18 -11.01 4.30
CA VAL A 206 -6.18 -10.30 3.03
C VAL A 206 -7.46 -10.64 2.28
N ILE A 207 -8.10 -9.66 1.70
CA ILE A 207 -9.22 -9.85 0.78
C ILE A 207 -8.67 -9.76 -0.65
N VAL A 208 -8.95 -10.76 -1.47
CA VAL A 208 -8.60 -10.78 -2.89
C VAL A 208 -9.85 -10.72 -3.76
N GLY A 209 -9.78 -10.05 -4.89
CA GLY A 209 -10.84 -10.08 -5.91
C GLY A 209 -10.97 -11.47 -6.53
N GLN A 210 -12.20 -11.90 -6.84
CA GLN A 210 -12.44 -13.23 -7.45
C GLN A 210 -12.25 -13.24 -8.97
N ASP A 211 -12.39 -12.11 -9.65
CA ASP A 211 -12.51 -12.03 -11.10
C ASP A 211 -11.29 -11.48 -11.83
N VAL A 212 -10.28 -10.98 -11.13
CA VAL A 212 -9.11 -10.32 -11.73
C VAL A 212 -7.85 -10.79 -11.03
N ASP A 213 -6.71 -10.78 -11.76
CA ASP A 213 -5.38 -11.07 -11.21
C ASP A 213 -5.29 -10.96 -9.69
N GLU A 214 -4.71 -11.95 -9.03
CA GLU A 214 -4.58 -12.05 -7.58
C GLU A 214 -4.00 -10.77 -6.94
N VAL A 215 -4.84 -9.74 -6.80
CA VAL A 215 -4.48 -8.48 -6.15
C VAL A 215 -5.29 -8.30 -4.86
N CYS A 216 -4.70 -7.61 -3.91
CA CYS A 216 -5.40 -7.24 -2.70
C CYS A 216 -6.55 -6.27 -3.04
N ALA A 217 -7.79 -6.65 -2.74
CA ALA A 217 -8.97 -5.80 -2.81
C ALA A 217 -9.31 -5.16 -1.45
N GLY A 218 -8.78 -5.72 -0.36
CA GLY A 218 -9.05 -5.21 0.97
C GLY A 218 -8.38 -6.00 2.07
N LEU A 219 -8.69 -5.61 3.30
CA LEU A 219 -8.18 -6.18 4.54
C LEU A 219 -9.34 -6.47 5.50
N VAL A 220 -9.24 -7.56 6.24
CA VAL A 220 -9.94 -7.76 7.50
C VAL A 220 -8.91 -7.53 8.60
N LEU A 221 -9.10 -6.50 9.40
CA LEU A 221 -8.27 -6.17 10.55
C LEU A 221 -9.03 -6.57 11.81
N ARG A 222 -8.56 -7.59 12.54
CA ARG A 222 -9.19 -8.06 13.78
C ARG A 222 -8.53 -7.38 14.96
N PHE A 223 -9.23 -6.42 15.53
CA PHE A 223 -8.80 -5.74 16.74
C PHE A 223 -9.45 -6.39 17.98
N GLU A 224 -8.89 -6.11 19.17
CA GLU A 224 -9.44 -6.59 20.44
C GLU A 224 -10.88 -6.08 20.72
N ASN A 225 -11.30 -5.00 20.06
CA ASN A 225 -12.64 -4.41 20.17
C ASN A 225 -13.58 -4.73 18.98
N GLY A 226 -13.17 -5.59 18.05
CA GLY A 226 -13.96 -6.02 16.90
C GLY A 226 -13.19 -6.06 15.59
N ASP A 227 -13.88 -6.49 14.54
CA ASP A 227 -13.32 -6.61 13.19
C ASP A 227 -13.63 -5.35 12.38
N LEU A 228 -12.63 -4.87 11.65
CA LEU A 228 -12.74 -3.82 10.64
C LEU A 228 -12.49 -4.42 9.27
N VAL A 229 -13.44 -4.27 8.36
CA VAL A 229 -13.26 -4.53 6.93
C VAL A 229 -12.98 -3.20 6.24
N ILE A 230 -11.88 -3.12 5.50
CA ILE A 230 -11.53 -1.98 4.66
C ILE A 230 -11.04 -2.47 3.31
N GLY A 231 -11.65 -1.99 2.24
CA GLY A 231 -11.29 -2.40 0.87
C GLY A 231 -11.94 -1.51 -0.17
N THR A 232 -11.78 -1.89 -1.44
CA THR A 232 -12.34 -1.18 -2.58
C THR A 232 -13.05 -2.15 -3.52
N LEU A 233 -14.18 -1.70 -4.07
CA LEU A 233 -14.97 -2.45 -5.05
C LEU A 233 -15.58 -1.45 -6.05
N GLY A 234 -15.24 -1.55 -7.33
CA GLY A 234 -15.74 -0.67 -8.37
C GLY A 234 -15.37 0.81 -8.16
N ASP A 235 -14.14 1.11 -7.74
CA ASP A 235 -13.64 2.45 -7.34
C ASP A 235 -14.25 3.02 -6.05
N GLU A 236 -15.15 2.28 -5.39
CA GLU A 236 -15.80 2.71 -4.15
C GLU A 236 -15.13 2.08 -2.92
N TRP A 237 -15.03 2.84 -1.83
CA TRP A 237 -14.58 2.30 -0.56
C TRP A 237 -15.65 1.44 0.09
N VAL A 238 -15.24 0.32 0.65
CA VAL A 238 -16.06 -0.53 1.51
C VAL A 238 -15.48 -0.50 2.92
N LEU A 239 -16.19 0.13 3.84
CA LEU A 239 -15.87 0.17 5.27
C LEU A 239 -16.99 -0.50 6.06
N ALA A 240 -16.63 -1.49 6.89
CA ALA A 240 -17.61 -2.17 7.74
C ALA A 240 -17.01 -2.61 9.07
N VAL A 241 -17.84 -2.65 10.09
CA VAL A 241 -17.53 -3.27 11.39
C VAL A 241 -18.15 -4.68 11.40
N GLY A 242 -17.34 -5.69 11.71
CA GLY A 242 -17.78 -7.08 11.73
C GLY A 242 -17.44 -7.84 10.44
N PRO A 243 -18.32 -8.72 9.94
CA PRO A 243 -18.02 -9.55 8.78
C PRO A 243 -18.00 -8.74 7.48
N VAL A 244 -17.40 -9.32 6.44
CA VAL A 244 -17.47 -8.77 5.08
C VAL A 244 -18.92 -8.54 4.68
N PRO A 245 -19.29 -7.33 4.20
CA PRO A 245 -20.66 -7.03 3.77
C PRO A 245 -21.14 -8.01 2.68
N SER A 246 -22.39 -8.45 2.76
CA SER A 246 -22.98 -9.41 1.81
C SER A 246 -22.90 -8.93 0.36
N ALA A 247 -23.02 -7.63 0.12
CA ALA A 247 -22.87 -7.03 -1.21
C ALA A 247 -21.47 -7.23 -1.81
N ALA A 248 -20.44 -7.21 -0.99
CA ALA A 248 -19.04 -7.42 -1.42
C ALA A 248 -18.63 -8.91 -1.41
N ALA A 249 -19.31 -9.76 -0.63
CA ALA A 249 -18.94 -11.17 -0.45
C ALA A 249 -18.98 -11.99 -1.75
N HIS A 250 -19.72 -11.57 -2.77
CA HIS A 250 -19.75 -12.22 -4.08
C HIS A 250 -18.52 -11.95 -4.94
N TYR A 251 -17.79 -10.86 -4.65
CA TYR A 251 -16.64 -10.41 -5.43
C TYR A 251 -15.33 -10.63 -4.69
N TRP A 252 -15.38 -10.93 -3.40
CA TRP A 252 -14.24 -10.99 -2.51
C TRP A 252 -14.04 -12.39 -1.92
N ALA A 253 -12.78 -12.86 -1.94
CA ALA A 253 -12.34 -14.04 -1.20
C ALA A 253 -11.42 -13.63 -0.05
N VAL A 254 -11.76 -14.04 1.17
CA VAL A 254 -10.95 -13.76 2.36
C VAL A 254 -9.89 -14.85 2.50
N GLN A 255 -8.63 -14.46 2.47
CA GLN A 255 -7.48 -15.34 2.67
C GLN A 255 -6.89 -15.10 4.07
N PRO A 256 -7.12 -16.00 5.04
CA PRO A 256 -6.52 -15.87 6.36
C PRO A 256 -5.01 -16.04 6.28
N PHE A 257 -4.27 -15.49 7.24
CA PHE A 257 -2.86 -15.81 7.37
C PHE A 257 -2.69 -17.31 7.62
N VAL A 258 -1.82 -17.93 6.85
CA VAL A 258 -1.27 -19.21 7.28
C VAL A 258 -0.29 -18.89 8.38
N HIS A 259 -0.68 -19.14 9.63
CA HIS A 259 0.27 -19.19 10.74
C HIS A 259 1.24 -20.31 10.42
N GLY A 260 2.40 -19.97 9.84
CA GLY A 260 3.49 -20.92 9.73
C GLY A 260 3.86 -21.34 11.14
N GLY A 261 3.68 -22.63 11.42
CA GLY A 261 4.07 -23.26 12.66
C GLY A 261 5.58 -23.24 12.88
#